data_916fc2bc7441fb38f421f80708a8b2f2
#
_entry.id   916fc2bc7441fb38f421f80708a8b2f2
#
_cell.length_a   1.000
_cell.length_b   1.000
_cell.length_c   1.000
_cell.angle_alpha   90.00
_cell.angle_beta   90.00
_cell.angle_gamma   90.00
#
_symmetry.space_group_name_H-M   'P 1'
#
loop_
_entity.id
_entity.type
_entity.pdbx_description
1 polymer ?
#
loop_
_entity_poly.entity_id
_entity_poly.type
_entity_poly.pdbx_seq_one_letter_code
_entity_poly.pdbx_strand_id
1 'polypeptide(L)'
;MQVTGHLQSPLNLPTFHSVEKHTQGSKAGGVEVSAAPDNCEARMDIAFSPEELTFREEVRGFFDEQFDDELVSRLRGDNFKEAIVEWQQRLYKKGWIAANWPVEHGGTGWTPTQKYIYETERSERGIPGVIPFGVGMVGPMIYQFGTTEQKEKFLPGVLDSTTWWCQGYSEPGSGSDLASLKTKAELDGDHYVINGAKIWTSYAQYADWIFVLVRTSNEGKKQEGITFILVDMKTPGIKINPIISIDNEHSLNEVEFSDVRVPVENVVGEVNKGWTVAKALLAHERTGIADVAQSKRNIRLIKEAASAEMNGGKRLLDDAGFQAKVADLEIELMALEFTELRTLAAMAAGGFPGPESSLLKIKGTELQQATQELRMETAAYYQGVLPNGMDPEVLGHSWAHDAFRNYMYGRASTIYGGSNEVQKNIIAKYVLGLE
;
A
#
# COMPACT_ATOMS: atom_id res chain seq x y z
N MET A 1 5.91 41.65 -10.78
CA MET A 1 7.37 41.61 -10.69
C MET A 1 7.77 40.13 -10.61
N GLN A 2 8.24 39.58 -11.72
CA GLN A 2 8.69 38.21 -11.85
C GLN A 2 10.02 38.03 -11.07
N VAL A 3 10.14 37.00 -10.28
CA VAL A 3 11.42 36.49 -9.84
C VAL A 3 11.44 34.98 -10.06
N THR A 4 12.03 34.63 -11.20
CA THR A 4 12.48 33.27 -11.53
C THR A 4 13.81 33.04 -10.80
N GLY A 5 13.87 32.08 -9.90
CA GLY A 5 15.09 31.64 -9.25
C GLY A 5 15.23 30.12 -9.35
N HIS A 6 16.03 29.67 -10.34
CA HIS A 6 16.52 28.30 -10.41
C HIS A 6 17.45 28.01 -9.20
N LEU A 7 17.06 27.05 -8.38
CA LEU A 7 17.99 26.42 -7.43
C LEU A 7 18.28 24.99 -7.90
N GLN A 8 19.34 24.88 -8.71
CA GLN A 8 20.08 23.62 -8.85
C GLN A 8 21.04 23.51 -7.66
N SER A 9 20.91 22.47 -6.86
CA SER A 9 21.92 22.06 -5.90
C SER A 9 22.22 20.59 -6.11
N PRO A 10 23.45 20.21 -6.49
CA PRO A 10 23.83 18.81 -6.58
C PRO A 10 24.13 18.29 -5.18
N LEU A 11 23.45 17.21 -4.80
CA LEU A 11 23.79 16.41 -3.61
C LEU A 11 25.17 15.77 -3.83
N ASN A 12 26.20 16.31 -3.18
CA ASN A 12 27.49 15.66 -3.02
C ASN A 12 27.35 14.58 -1.95
N LEU A 13 27.33 13.33 -2.38
CA LEU A 13 27.48 12.18 -1.48
C LEU A 13 28.98 11.99 -1.15
N PRO A 14 29.35 11.66 0.11
CA PRO A 14 30.73 11.43 0.48
C PRO A 14 31.26 10.13 -0.14
N THR A 15 32.40 10.23 -0.80
CA THR A 15 33.18 9.09 -1.27
C THR A 15 33.86 8.40 -0.08
N PHE A 16 33.52 7.13 0.14
CA PHE A 16 34.23 6.29 1.11
C PHE A 16 35.60 5.88 0.53
N HIS A 17 36.65 6.30 1.21
CA HIS A 17 38.01 5.83 0.93
C HIS A 17 38.19 4.41 1.44
N SER A 18 38.78 3.57 0.60
CA SER A 18 39.18 2.21 0.93
C SER A 18 40.24 2.19 2.03
N VAL A 19 39.99 1.42 3.09
CA VAL A 19 40.98 1.11 4.11
C VAL A 19 41.81 -0.06 3.61
N GLU A 20 43.10 0.21 3.29
CA GLU A 20 44.09 -0.84 3.00
C GLU A 20 44.40 -1.62 4.29
N LYS A 21 44.18 -2.93 4.26
CA LYS A 21 44.62 -3.84 5.31
C LYS A 21 46.05 -4.31 5.00
N HIS A 22 47.01 -3.86 5.79
CA HIS A 22 48.32 -4.52 5.91
C HIS A 22 48.15 -5.87 6.62
N THR A 23 48.41 -6.96 5.89
CA THR A 23 48.59 -8.29 6.48
C THR A 23 50.05 -8.68 6.36
N GLN A 24 50.74 -8.80 7.52
CA GLN A 24 52.01 -9.49 7.65
C GLN A 24 51.80 -11.00 7.63
N GLY A 25 52.66 -11.67 6.89
CA GLY A 25 52.55 -13.08 6.59
C GLY A 25 52.91 -14.01 7.76
N SER A 26 52.32 -15.20 7.73
CA SER A 26 52.91 -16.41 8.30
C SER A 26 52.65 -17.59 7.33
N LYS A 27 53.72 -18.32 7.01
CA LYS A 27 53.77 -19.49 6.12
C LYS A 27 53.26 -20.71 6.86
N ALA A 28 52.35 -21.47 6.29
CA ALA A 28 52.32 -22.96 6.38
C ALA A 28 51.27 -23.57 5.43
N GLY A 29 51.69 -24.56 4.63
CA GLY A 29 50.90 -25.70 4.18
C GLY A 29 50.05 -25.46 2.90
N GLY A 30 50.59 -25.92 1.74
CA GLY A 30 49.88 -25.86 0.46
C GLY A 30 48.69 -26.79 0.34
N VAL A 31 47.61 -26.24 -0.17
CA VAL A 31 46.58 -26.91 -0.92
C VAL A 31 46.31 -26.01 -2.12
N GLU A 32 46.60 -26.47 -3.35
CA GLU A 32 46.22 -25.74 -4.56
C GLU A 32 44.71 -25.68 -4.65
N VAL A 33 44.14 -24.50 -4.38
CA VAL A 33 42.78 -24.17 -4.71
C VAL A 33 42.78 -23.47 -6.07
N SER A 34 42.23 -24.13 -7.07
CA SER A 34 41.99 -23.58 -8.40
C SER A 34 41.44 -22.17 -8.31
N ALA A 35 42.10 -21.20 -8.94
CA ALA A 35 41.63 -19.84 -9.06
C ALA A 35 40.25 -19.80 -9.76
N ALA A 36 39.26 -19.35 -9.05
CA ALA A 36 37.97 -18.94 -9.65
C ALA A 36 38.24 -17.75 -10.59
N PRO A 37 37.51 -17.61 -11.71
CA PRO A 37 37.77 -16.53 -12.64
C PRO A 37 37.51 -15.16 -11.99
N ASP A 38 38.51 -14.29 -12.08
CA ASP A 38 38.40 -12.84 -11.81
C ASP A 38 37.38 -12.23 -12.78
N ASN A 39 36.13 -12.12 -12.34
CA ASN A 39 35.15 -11.19 -12.89
C ASN A 39 33.89 -11.19 -12.02
N CYS A 40 33.90 -10.44 -10.96
CA CYS A 40 32.69 -9.86 -10.36
C CYS A 40 33.06 -8.70 -9.43
N GLU A 41 33.66 -7.63 -9.95
CA GLU A 41 33.41 -6.31 -9.42
C GLU A 41 31.97 -5.94 -9.84
N ALA A 42 30.98 -6.53 -9.22
CA ALA A 42 29.64 -5.99 -9.24
C ALA A 42 29.67 -4.71 -8.37
N ARG A 43 30.12 -3.61 -8.98
CA ARG A 43 29.83 -2.28 -8.46
C ARG A 43 28.32 -2.19 -8.39
N MET A 44 27.78 -2.06 -7.19
CA MET A 44 26.39 -1.70 -6.99
C MET A 44 26.27 -0.24 -7.43
N ASP A 45 25.99 -0.02 -8.73
CA ASP A 45 25.73 1.29 -9.27
C ASP A 45 24.28 1.64 -8.88
N ILE A 46 24.14 2.61 -7.97
CA ILE A 46 22.84 3.09 -7.49
C ILE A 46 22.28 4.15 -8.45
N ALA A 47 23.00 4.53 -9.50
CA ALA A 47 22.55 5.50 -10.47
C ALA A 47 21.59 4.85 -11.48
N PHE A 48 20.52 5.58 -11.83
CA PHE A 48 19.63 5.16 -12.90
C PHE A 48 20.34 5.17 -14.26
N SER A 49 20.06 4.18 -15.09
CA SER A 49 20.52 4.15 -16.46
C SER A 49 19.92 5.31 -17.31
N PRO A 50 20.50 5.64 -18.47
CA PRO A 50 19.92 6.64 -19.36
C PRO A 50 18.46 6.34 -19.76
N GLU A 51 18.12 5.05 -19.95
CA GLU A 51 16.77 4.60 -20.27
C GLU A 51 15.82 4.81 -19.08
N GLU A 52 16.28 4.54 -17.87
CA GLU A 52 15.52 4.76 -16.63
C GLU A 52 15.30 6.25 -16.36
N LEU A 53 16.31 7.09 -16.65
CA LEU A 53 16.16 8.56 -16.59
C LEU A 53 15.15 9.07 -17.63
N THR A 54 15.17 8.53 -18.84
CA THR A 54 14.18 8.88 -19.87
C THR A 54 12.76 8.47 -19.43
N PHE A 55 12.61 7.27 -18.87
CA PHE A 55 11.34 6.81 -18.30
C PHE A 55 10.88 7.71 -17.15
N ARG A 56 11.79 8.14 -16.29
CA ARG A 56 11.48 9.07 -15.19
C ARG A 56 10.92 10.39 -15.71
N GLU A 57 11.49 10.97 -16.76
CA GLU A 57 10.98 12.20 -17.37
C GLU A 57 9.61 11.96 -18.05
N GLU A 58 9.37 10.79 -18.64
CA GLU A 58 8.04 10.43 -19.16
C GLU A 58 6.99 10.38 -18.04
N VAL A 59 7.32 9.76 -16.92
CA VAL A 59 6.43 9.67 -15.74
C VAL A 59 6.12 11.07 -15.20
N ARG A 60 7.13 11.91 -15.06
CA ARG A 60 6.97 13.32 -14.62
C ARG A 60 6.06 14.10 -15.54
N GLY A 61 6.35 14.07 -16.84
CA GLY A 61 5.55 14.79 -17.82
C GLY A 61 4.09 14.35 -17.82
N PHE A 62 3.82 13.06 -17.72
CA PHE A 62 2.46 12.54 -17.61
C PHE A 62 1.75 13.03 -16.34
N PHE A 63 2.40 13.01 -15.19
CA PHE A 63 1.79 13.48 -13.96
C PHE A 63 1.55 14.98 -13.97
N ASP A 64 2.51 15.77 -14.45
CA ASP A 64 2.40 17.22 -14.51
C ASP A 64 1.29 17.67 -15.48
N GLU A 65 1.03 16.89 -16.55
CA GLU A 65 -0.04 17.16 -17.52
C GLU A 65 -1.42 16.67 -17.06
N GLN A 66 -1.47 15.48 -16.40
CA GLN A 66 -2.73 14.77 -16.18
C GLN A 66 -3.28 14.91 -14.76
N PHE A 67 -2.50 15.41 -13.79
CA PHE A 67 -2.92 15.58 -12.40
C PHE A 67 -2.92 17.07 -12.03
N ASP A 68 -4.02 17.74 -12.36
CA ASP A 68 -4.21 19.18 -12.22
C ASP A 68 -4.84 19.60 -10.88
N ASP A 69 -4.80 20.90 -10.56
CA ASP A 69 -5.33 21.46 -9.32
C ASP A 69 -6.86 21.28 -9.18
N GLU A 70 -7.60 21.22 -10.29
CA GLU A 70 -9.04 20.98 -10.29
C GLU A 70 -9.33 19.56 -9.79
N LEU A 71 -8.61 18.56 -10.31
CA LEU A 71 -8.72 17.18 -9.85
C LEU A 71 -8.33 17.04 -8.37
N VAL A 72 -7.25 17.72 -7.94
CA VAL A 72 -6.84 17.75 -6.52
C VAL A 72 -7.93 18.30 -5.61
N SER A 73 -8.57 19.39 -6.02
CA SER A 73 -9.68 20.00 -5.26
C SER A 73 -10.87 19.05 -5.13
N ARG A 74 -11.25 18.37 -6.20
CA ARG A 74 -12.36 17.40 -6.21
C ARG A 74 -12.07 16.14 -5.39
N LEU A 75 -10.81 15.68 -5.35
CA LEU A 75 -10.38 14.56 -4.52
C LEU A 75 -10.48 14.83 -3.01
N ARG A 76 -10.45 16.11 -2.61
CA ARG A 76 -10.57 16.53 -1.21
C ARG A 76 -12.01 16.86 -0.79
N GLY A 77 -12.93 16.97 -1.74
CA GLY A 77 -14.32 17.35 -1.52
C GLY A 77 -15.30 16.18 -1.60
N ASP A 78 -16.58 16.53 -1.71
CA ASP A 78 -17.71 15.58 -1.75
C ASP A 78 -17.75 14.71 -3.02
N ASN A 79 -16.96 15.06 -4.04
CA ASN A 79 -16.87 14.34 -5.31
C ASN A 79 -15.67 13.37 -5.37
N PHE A 80 -15.24 12.86 -4.23
CA PHE A 80 -14.09 11.96 -4.14
C PHE A 80 -14.17 10.76 -5.09
N LYS A 81 -15.34 10.06 -5.12
CA LYS A 81 -15.50 8.86 -5.97
C LYS A 81 -15.30 9.19 -7.45
N GLU A 82 -15.99 10.21 -7.94
CA GLU A 82 -15.95 10.62 -9.36
C GLU A 82 -14.53 11.08 -9.74
N ALA A 83 -13.87 11.83 -8.86
CA ALA A 83 -12.53 12.34 -9.10
C ALA A 83 -11.48 11.21 -9.13
N ILE A 84 -11.54 10.27 -8.19
CA ILE A 84 -10.58 9.15 -8.17
C ILE A 84 -10.82 8.18 -9.33
N VAL A 85 -12.07 7.96 -9.74
CA VAL A 85 -12.39 7.16 -10.94
C VAL A 85 -11.84 7.85 -12.19
N GLU A 86 -12.03 9.15 -12.33
CA GLU A 86 -11.45 9.91 -13.45
C GLU A 86 -9.94 9.80 -13.49
N TRP A 87 -9.27 9.94 -12.35
CA TRP A 87 -7.83 9.74 -12.25
C TRP A 87 -7.40 8.34 -12.71
N GLN A 88 -8.07 7.31 -12.21
CA GLN A 88 -7.81 5.92 -12.58
C GLN A 88 -8.05 5.67 -14.08
N GLN A 89 -9.07 6.29 -14.67
CA GLN A 89 -9.33 6.23 -16.11
C GLN A 89 -8.24 6.92 -16.94
N ARG A 90 -7.63 8.01 -16.45
CA ARG A 90 -6.46 8.65 -17.09
C ARG A 90 -5.27 7.68 -17.08
N LEU A 91 -5.02 6.98 -15.96
CA LEU A 91 -4.02 5.92 -15.86
C LEU A 91 -4.32 4.74 -16.80
N TYR A 92 -5.58 4.30 -16.88
CA TYR A 92 -6.01 3.23 -17.78
C TYR A 92 -5.74 3.59 -19.26
N LYS A 93 -6.13 4.78 -19.69
CA LYS A 93 -5.88 5.28 -21.07
C LYS A 93 -4.38 5.33 -21.41
N LYS A 94 -3.52 5.61 -20.44
CA LYS A 94 -2.06 5.56 -20.57
C LYS A 94 -1.51 4.12 -20.54
N GLY A 95 -2.31 3.13 -20.11
CA GLY A 95 -1.89 1.74 -19.92
C GLY A 95 -1.12 1.51 -18.62
N TRP A 96 -1.26 2.38 -17.62
CA TRP A 96 -0.47 2.39 -16.38
C TRP A 96 -1.24 1.97 -15.12
N ILE A 97 -2.54 1.72 -15.24
CA ILE A 97 -3.37 1.43 -14.06
C ILE A 97 -2.99 0.14 -13.35
N ALA A 98 -2.61 -0.88 -14.11
CA ALA A 98 -2.31 -2.23 -13.60
C ALA A 98 -0.80 -2.56 -13.70
N ALA A 99 0.05 -1.65 -13.21
CA ALA A 99 1.51 -1.70 -13.33
C ALA A 99 2.14 -3.04 -12.86
N ASN A 100 1.48 -3.73 -11.94
CA ASN A 100 1.97 -4.99 -11.35
C ASN A 100 1.36 -6.26 -11.97
N TRP A 101 0.44 -6.12 -12.92
CA TRP A 101 -0.18 -7.29 -13.57
C TRP A 101 0.74 -7.87 -14.65
N PRO A 102 0.57 -9.17 -14.99
CA PRO A 102 1.13 -9.75 -16.22
C PRO A 102 0.66 -8.99 -17.45
N VAL A 103 1.54 -8.88 -18.46
CA VAL A 103 1.24 -8.13 -19.69
C VAL A 103 0.00 -8.68 -20.40
N GLU A 104 -0.18 -10.00 -20.42
CA GLU A 104 -1.35 -10.67 -21.01
C GLU A 104 -2.68 -10.32 -20.35
N HIS A 105 -2.64 -9.72 -19.16
CA HIS A 105 -3.81 -9.26 -18.43
C HIS A 105 -3.91 -7.72 -18.35
N GLY A 106 -3.10 -6.99 -19.12
CA GLY A 106 -3.12 -5.53 -19.18
C GLY A 106 -2.10 -4.84 -18.28
N GLY A 107 -1.07 -5.58 -17.81
CA GLY A 107 0.06 -5.02 -17.08
C GLY A 107 1.05 -4.30 -17.98
N THR A 108 1.90 -3.48 -17.37
CA THR A 108 2.86 -2.62 -18.08
C THR A 108 4.12 -3.34 -18.57
N GLY A 109 4.45 -4.49 -17.98
CA GLY A 109 5.75 -5.14 -18.22
C GLY A 109 6.95 -4.38 -17.65
N TRP A 110 6.75 -3.38 -16.81
CA TRP A 110 7.82 -2.61 -16.22
C TRP A 110 8.78 -3.43 -15.37
N THR A 111 10.06 -3.07 -15.46
CA THR A 111 11.08 -3.58 -14.55
C THR A 111 10.80 -3.12 -13.12
N PRO A 112 11.36 -3.79 -12.10
CA PRO A 112 11.25 -3.32 -10.71
C PRO A 112 11.76 -1.88 -10.52
N THR A 113 12.84 -1.48 -11.21
CA THR A 113 13.34 -0.10 -11.16
C THR A 113 12.34 0.89 -11.74
N GLN A 114 11.70 0.57 -12.85
CA GLN A 114 10.65 1.43 -13.43
C GLN A 114 9.44 1.56 -12.49
N LYS A 115 9.02 0.48 -11.81
CA LYS A 115 7.97 0.54 -10.80
C LYS A 115 8.37 1.42 -9.62
N TYR A 116 9.60 1.31 -9.15
CA TYR A 116 10.15 2.15 -8.10
C TYR A 116 10.19 3.64 -8.51
N ILE A 117 10.63 3.95 -9.73
CA ILE A 117 10.61 5.31 -10.28
C ILE A 117 9.18 5.86 -10.31
N TYR A 118 8.23 5.10 -10.85
CA TYR A 118 6.83 5.50 -10.93
C TYR A 118 6.24 5.80 -9.55
N GLU A 119 6.41 4.91 -8.57
CA GLU A 119 5.88 5.09 -7.21
C GLU A 119 6.56 6.27 -6.49
N THR A 120 7.86 6.47 -6.70
CA THR A 120 8.59 7.61 -6.13
C THR A 120 8.07 8.93 -6.69
N GLU A 121 7.96 9.07 -8.03
CA GLU A 121 7.50 10.30 -8.66
C GLU A 121 6.02 10.60 -8.35
N ARG A 122 5.19 9.55 -8.25
CA ARG A 122 3.79 9.65 -7.82
C ARG A 122 3.68 10.20 -6.40
N SER A 123 4.40 9.57 -5.47
CA SER A 123 4.35 9.94 -4.06
C SER A 123 4.91 11.33 -3.79
N GLU A 124 6.03 11.71 -4.43
CA GLU A 124 6.63 13.04 -4.29
C GLU A 124 5.66 14.17 -4.70
N ARG A 125 4.80 13.93 -5.66
CA ARG A 125 3.76 14.89 -6.09
C ARG A 125 2.49 14.82 -5.24
N GLY A 126 2.37 13.87 -4.32
CA GLY A 126 1.17 13.64 -3.53
C GLY A 126 -0.01 13.11 -4.33
N ILE A 127 0.27 12.47 -5.45
CA ILE A 127 -0.75 11.85 -6.30
C ILE A 127 -1.24 10.57 -5.62
N PRO A 128 -2.57 10.36 -5.48
CA PRO A 128 -3.11 9.15 -4.88
C PRO A 128 -2.78 7.91 -5.71
N GLY A 129 -2.57 6.79 -5.05
CA GLY A 129 -2.49 5.50 -5.71
C GLY A 129 -3.83 5.06 -6.28
N VAL A 130 -3.80 3.97 -7.04
CA VAL A 130 -5.02 3.28 -7.50
C VAL A 130 -5.74 2.70 -6.30
N ILE A 131 -7.07 2.83 -6.24
CA ILE A 131 -7.87 2.19 -5.18
C ILE A 131 -7.64 0.67 -5.25
N PRO A 132 -7.19 0.04 -4.15
CA PRO A 132 -6.55 -1.27 -4.24
C PRO A 132 -7.53 -2.43 -4.50
N PHE A 133 -8.81 -2.29 -4.15
CA PHE A 133 -9.75 -3.42 -4.10
C PHE A 133 -10.00 -4.07 -5.46
N GLY A 134 -10.04 -3.29 -6.55
CA GLY A 134 -10.13 -3.80 -7.92
C GLY A 134 -8.78 -4.32 -8.40
N VAL A 135 -7.91 -3.41 -8.78
CA VAL A 135 -6.64 -3.69 -9.47
C VAL A 135 -5.62 -4.39 -8.57
N GLY A 136 -5.52 -4.00 -7.31
CA GLY A 136 -4.51 -4.56 -6.38
C GLY A 136 -4.92 -5.86 -5.72
N MET A 137 -6.22 -6.16 -5.62
CA MET A 137 -6.74 -7.27 -4.82
C MET A 137 -7.55 -8.27 -5.63
N VAL A 138 -8.80 -7.96 -5.99
CA VAL A 138 -9.69 -8.95 -6.64
C VAL A 138 -9.24 -9.30 -8.06
N GLY A 139 -8.75 -8.35 -8.82
CA GLY A 139 -8.28 -8.59 -10.19
C GLY A 139 -7.21 -9.68 -10.27
N PRO A 140 -6.13 -9.63 -9.47
CA PRO A 140 -5.16 -10.72 -9.36
C PRO A 140 -5.78 -12.07 -9.01
N MET A 141 -6.80 -12.11 -8.16
CA MET A 141 -7.47 -13.36 -7.82
C MET A 141 -8.30 -13.90 -8.99
N ILE A 142 -8.96 -13.01 -9.73
CA ILE A 142 -9.76 -13.40 -10.90
C ILE A 142 -8.84 -13.92 -12.02
N TYR A 143 -7.74 -13.24 -12.36
CA TYR A 143 -6.89 -13.74 -13.45
C TYR A 143 -6.13 -15.03 -13.08
N GLN A 144 -5.82 -15.26 -11.78
CA GLN A 144 -5.11 -16.46 -11.33
C GLN A 144 -6.04 -17.67 -11.11
N PHE A 145 -7.22 -17.46 -10.54
CA PHE A 145 -8.08 -18.53 -10.03
C PHE A 145 -9.47 -18.55 -10.69
N GLY A 146 -9.85 -17.50 -11.38
CA GLY A 146 -11.16 -17.39 -12.03
C GLY A 146 -11.25 -18.16 -13.34
N THR A 147 -12.49 -18.49 -13.73
CA THR A 147 -12.81 -19.09 -15.03
C THR A 147 -12.60 -18.08 -16.16
N THR A 148 -12.63 -18.55 -17.40
CA THR A 148 -12.55 -17.68 -18.59
C THR A 148 -13.68 -16.65 -18.60
N GLU A 149 -14.90 -17.11 -18.30
CA GLU A 149 -16.10 -16.27 -18.26
C GLU A 149 -16.00 -15.21 -17.17
N GLN A 150 -15.45 -15.53 -15.99
CA GLN A 150 -15.19 -14.56 -14.93
C GLN A 150 -14.15 -13.51 -15.34
N LYS A 151 -13.08 -13.92 -16.01
CA LYS A 151 -12.05 -12.99 -16.53
C LYS A 151 -12.63 -12.03 -17.55
N GLU A 152 -13.38 -12.55 -18.52
CA GLU A 152 -14.04 -11.73 -19.55
C GLU A 152 -15.10 -10.78 -18.97
N LYS A 153 -15.83 -11.21 -17.93
CA LYS A 153 -16.88 -10.43 -17.30
C LYS A 153 -16.33 -9.30 -16.41
N PHE A 154 -15.32 -9.57 -15.60
CA PHE A 154 -14.94 -8.68 -14.51
C PHE A 154 -13.67 -7.87 -14.76
N LEU A 155 -12.63 -8.44 -15.44
CA LEU A 155 -11.34 -7.74 -15.58
C LEU A 155 -11.44 -6.42 -16.38
N PRO A 156 -12.23 -6.29 -17.45
CA PRO A 156 -12.38 -5.01 -18.13
C PRO A 156 -12.83 -3.88 -17.22
N GLY A 157 -13.92 -4.11 -16.43
CA GLY A 157 -14.45 -3.10 -15.51
C GLY A 157 -13.53 -2.80 -14.32
N VAL A 158 -12.64 -3.73 -13.94
CA VAL A 158 -11.59 -3.49 -12.95
C VAL A 158 -10.52 -2.56 -13.54
N LEU A 159 -10.11 -2.79 -14.78
CA LEU A 159 -9.05 -2.02 -15.43
C LEU A 159 -9.50 -0.59 -15.79
N ASP A 160 -10.68 -0.43 -16.36
CA ASP A 160 -11.20 0.89 -16.74
C ASP A 160 -11.88 1.64 -15.59
N SER A 161 -11.89 1.05 -14.39
CA SER A 161 -12.48 1.62 -13.16
C SER A 161 -13.98 1.94 -13.27
N THR A 162 -14.70 1.30 -14.18
CA THR A 162 -16.16 1.41 -14.28
C THR A 162 -16.87 0.54 -13.24
N THR A 163 -16.17 -0.46 -12.69
CA THR A 163 -16.66 -1.35 -11.64
C THR A 163 -15.89 -1.13 -10.35
N TRP A 164 -16.56 -0.63 -9.32
CA TRP A 164 -15.97 -0.41 -8.01
C TRP A 164 -16.11 -1.63 -7.10
N TRP A 165 -15.01 -2.01 -6.44
CA TRP A 165 -14.93 -3.19 -5.58
C TRP A 165 -14.69 -2.83 -4.11
N CYS A 166 -15.17 -3.69 -3.20
CA CYS A 166 -14.79 -3.67 -1.80
C CYS A 166 -14.50 -5.09 -1.27
N GLN A 167 -13.86 -5.17 -0.10
CA GLN A 167 -13.40 -6.41 0.52
C GLN A 167 -14.25 -6.80 1.72
N GLY A 168 -14.80 -8.00 1.73
CA GLY A 168 -15.57 -8.57 2.83
C GLY A 168 -14.83 -9.72 3.52
N TYR A 169 -13.78 -9.40 4.33
CA TYR A 169 -12.99 -10.42 5.03
C TYR A 169 -13.34 -10.48 6.50
N SER A 170 -12.98 -9.44 7.27
CA SER A 170 -13.17 -9.38 8.71
C SER A 170 -14.64 -9.43 9.12
N GLU A 171 -14.92 -10.02 10.27
CA GLU A 171 -16.24 -10.03 10.91
C GLU A 171 -16.14 -9.42 12.31
N PRO A 172 -17.22 -9.01 12.95
CA PRO A 172 -17.19 -8.47 14.31
C PRO A 172 -16.48 -9.39 15.33
N GLY A 173 -16.49 -10.70 15.08
CA GLY A 173 -15.82 -11.70 15.92
C GLY A 173 -14.59 -12.36 15.29
N SER A 174 -14.13 -11.92 14.11
CA SER A 174 -13.07 -12.59 13.36
C SER A 174 -12.25 -11.58 12.53
N GLY A 175 -11.18 -11.06 13.11
CA GLY A 175 -10.20 -10.18 12.47
C GLY A 175 -8.87 -10.91 12.26
N SER A 176 -7.93 -10.84 13.24
CA SER A 176 -6.63 -11.53 13.15
C SER A 176 -6.76 -13.04 13.01
N ASP A 177 -7.73 -13.68 13.68
CA ASP A 177 -8.11 -15.08 13.43
C ASP A 177 -9.19 -15.15 12.33
N LEU A 178 -8.83 -14.68 11.11
CA LEU A 178 -9.73 -14.64 9.97
C LEU A 178 -10.32 -16.01 9.63
N ALA A 179 -9.57 -17.09 9.88
CA ALA A 179 -10.05 -18.45 9.63
C ALA A 179 -11.24 -18.86 10.51
N SER A 180 -11.54 -18.12 11.57
CA SER A 180 -12.70 -18.35 12.43
C SER A 180 -14.00 -17.68 11.94
N LEU A 181 -14.01 -17.12 10.72
CA LEU A 181 -15.17 -16.48 10.12
C LEU A 181 -16.42 -17.36 10.15
N LYS A 182 -17.59 -16.73 10.32
CA LYS A 182 -18.89 -17.38 10.54
C LYS A 182 -19.96 -17.00 9.50
N THR A 183 -19.75 -15.97 8.69
CA THR A 183 -20.67 -15.65 7.58
C THR A 183 -20.81 -16.90 6.73
N LYS A 184 -22.01 -17.51 6.75
CA LYS A 184 -22.27 -18.77 6.08
C LYS A 184 -22.80 -18.56 4.66
N ALA A 185 -22.55 -19.57 3.81
CA ALA A 185 -23.15 -19.68 2.49
C ALA A 185 -23.65 -21.12 2.31
N GLU A 186 -24.95 -21.29 2.22
CA GLU A 186 -25.62 -22.58 2.07
C GLU A 186 -26.05 -22.74 0.62
N LEU A 187 -25.75 -23.89 0.01
CA LEU A 187 -26.13 -24.18 -1.37
C LEU A 187 -27.63 -24.44 -1.47
N ASP A 188 -28.31 -23.72 -2.33
CA ASP A 188 -29.74 -23.87 -2.65
C ASP A 188 -29.94 -23.86 -4.18
N GLY A 189 -29.96 -25.04 -4.77
CA GLY A 189 -29.99 -25.21 -6.23
C GLY A 189 -28.73 -24.71 -6.91
N ASP A 190 -28.85 -23.70 -7.74
CA ASP A 190 -27.77 -23.05 -8.48
C ASP A 190 -27.30 -21.75 -7.82
N HIS A 191 -27.68 -21.50 -6.57
CA HIS A 191 -27.28 -20.33 -5.79
C HIS A 191 -26.71 -20.71 -4.43
N TYR A 192 -25.84 -19.87 -3.90
CA TYR A 192 -25.53 -19.81 -2.48
C TYR A 192 -26.42 -18.78 -1.77
N VAL A 193 -26.95 -19.12 -0.62
CA VAL A 193 -27.68 -18.21 0.26
C VAL A 193 -26.74 -17.77 1.38
N ILE A 194 -26.36 -16.48 1.37
CA ILE A 194 -25.36 -15.92 2.30
C ILE A 194 -26.07 -15.23 3.46
N ASN A 195 -25.64 -15.56 4.69
CA ASN A 195 -26.10 -14.95 5.92
C ASN A 195 -24.92 -14.65 6.86
N GLY A 196 -24.86 -13.43 7.39
CA GLY A 196 -23.81 -12.98 8.31
C GLY A 196 -23.50 -11.49 8.19
N ALA A 197 -22.32 -11.08 8.64
CA ALA A 197 -21.88 -9.69 8.54
C ALA A 197 -20.37 -9.59 8.35
N LYS A 198 -19.94 -8.60 7.58
CA LYS A 198 -18.54 -8.20 7.41
C LYS A 198 -18.34 -6.80 7.97
N ILE A 199 -17.18 -6.55 8.55
CA ILE A 199 -16.86 -5.25 9.19
C ILE A 199 -15.54 -4.69 8.67
N TRP A 200 -15.36 -3.39 8.86
CA TRP A 200 -14.20 -2.64 8.37
C TRP A 200 -14.08 -2.64 6.85
N THR A 201 -15.22 -2.78 6.17
CA THR A 201 -15.29 -2.81 4.70
C THR A 201 -15.14 -1.40 4.15
N SER A 202 -13.92 -1.09 3.67
CA SER A 202 -13.62 0.23 3.13
C SER A 202 -14.40 0.49 1.84
N TYR A 203 -14.98 1.68 1.75
CA TYR A 203 -15.70 2.19 0.58
C TYR A 203 -16.86 1.30 0.08
N ALA A 204 -17.46 0.47 0.95
CA ALA A 204 -18.62 -0.33 0.57
C ALA A 204 -19.80 0.53 0.08
N GLN A 205 -19.95 1.76 0.59
CA GLN A 205 -20.97 2.72 0.15
C GLN A 205 -20.85 3.13 -1.33
N TYR A 206 -19.69 2.91 -1.94
CA TYR A 206 -19.41 3.21 -3.35
C TYR A 206 -19.36 1.97 -4.24
N ALA A 207 -19.27 0.76 -3.63
CA ALA A 207 -18.96 -0.47 -4.33
C ALA A 207 -20.12 -1.00 -5.14
N ASP A 208 -19.83 -1.47 -6.36
CA ASP A 208 -20.74 -2.25 -7.19
C ASP A 208 -20.67 -3.74 -6.84
N TRP A 209 -19.47 -4.21 -6.45
CA TRP A 209 -19.20 -5.61 -6.12
C TRP A 209 -18.38 -5.73 -4.84
N ILE A 210 -18.64 -6.80 -4.10
CA ILE A 210 -17.83 -7.19 -2.95
C ILE A 210 -17.27 -8.61 -3.16
N PHE A 211 -15.99 -8.80 -2.87
CA PHE A 211 -15.42 -10.15 -2.77
C PHE A 211 -15.36 -10.57 -1.30
N VAL A 212 -16.00 -11.69 -1.00
CA VAL A 212 -16.21 -12.16 0.38
C VAL A 212 -15.63 -13.54 0.64
N LEU A 213 -15.14 -13.74 1.85
CA LEU A 213 -14.87 -15.07 2.39
C LEU A 213 -16.08 -15.52 3.19
N VAL A 214 -16.62 -16.68 2.83
CA VAL A 214 -17.79 -17.27 3.48
C VAL A 214 -17.52 -18.71 3.93
N ARG A 215 -18.26 -19.16 4.92
CA ARG A 215 -18.21 -20.54 5.45
C ARG A 215 -19.21 -21.40 4.67
N THR A 216 -18.70 -22.32 3.85
CA THR A 216 -19.51 -23.29 3.08
C THR A 216 -19.47 -24.69 3.69
N SER A 217 -18.49 -25.00 4.57
CA SER A 217 -18.41 -26.23 5.35
C SER A 217 -17.72 -25.98 6.69
N ASN A 218 -18.09 -26.79 7.68
CA ASN A 218 -17.44 -26.83 9.00
C ASN A 218 -16.59 -28.09 9.20
N GLU A 219 -16.36 -28.87 8.16
CA GLU A 219 -15.54 -30.07 8.23
C GLU A 219 -14.05 -29.73 8.16
N GLY A 220 -13.23 -30.49 8.89
CA GLY A 220 -11.78 -30.34 8.86
C GLY A 220 -11.24 -29.18 9.69
N LYS A 221 -10.14 -28.56 9.22
CA LYS A 221 -9.49 -27.44 9.88
C LYS A 221 -10.26 -26.13 9.61
N LYS A 222 -10.08 -25.12 10.49
CA LYS A 222 -10.72 -23.79 10.33
C LYS A 222 -10.54 -23.17 8.93
N GLN A 223 -9.41 -23.42 8.28
CA GLN A 223 -9.09 -22.92 6.96
C GLN A 223 -9.80 -23.68 5.84
N GLU A 224 -10.20 -24.92 6.10
CA GLU A 224 -11.01 -25.73 5.18
C GLU A 224 -12.48 -25.31 5.31
N GLY A 225 -13.25 -25.44 4.25
CA GLY A 225 -14.66 -25.02 4.24
C GLY A 225 -14.87 -23.50 4.11
N ILE A 226 -13.83 -22.73 3.78
CA ILE A 226 -13.95 -21.34 3.38
C ILE A 226 -13.98 -21.26 1.84
N THR A 227 -14.92 -20.46 1.31
CA THR A 227 -15.07 -20.21 -0.13
C THR A 227 -14.94 -18.72 -0.41
N PHE A 228 -14.32 -18.38 -1.54
CA PHE A 228 -14.19 -17.00 -2.04
C PHE A 228 -15.28 -16.75 -3.08
N ILE A 229 -16.18 -15.79 -2.84
CA ILE A 229 -17.36 -15.51 -3.69
C ILE A 229 -17.42 -14.03 -4.04
N LEU A 230 -17.79 -13.74 -5.29
CA LEU A 230 -18.09 -12.39 -5.79
C LEU A 230 -19.59 -12.12 -5.66
N VAL A 231 -19.96 -11.00 -5.01
CA VAL A 231 -21.34 -10.64 -4.74
C VAL A 231 -21.62 -9.26 -5.32
N ASP A 232 -22.69 -9.14 -6.11
CA ASP A 232 -23.22 -7.84 -6.56
C ASP A 232 -23.86 -7.11 -5.36
N MET A 233 -23.39 -5.91 -5.07
CA MET A 233 -23.84 -5.11 -3.93
C MET A 233 -25.31 -4.64 -4.06
N LYS A 234 -25.89 -4.78 -5.24
CA LYS A 234 -27.33 -4.50 -5.48
C LYS A 234 -28.24 -5.69 -5.17
N THR A 235 -27.65 -6.86 -4.83
CA THR A 235 -28.43 -8.05 -4.49
C THR A 235 -29.32 -7.78 -3.27
N PRO A 236 -30.64 -8.12 -3.32
CA PRO A 236 -31.51 -7.97 -2.17
C PRO A 236 -31.01 -8.69 -0.93
N GLY A 237 -31.18 -8.08 0.24
CA GLY A 237 -30.72 -8.61 1.52
C GLY A 237 -29.36 -8.07 1.98
N ILE A 238 -28.69 -7.25 1.16
CA ILE A 238 -27.47 -6.54 1.58
C ILE A 238 -27.84 -5.21 2.23
N LYS A 239 -27.27 -4.95 3.41
CA LYS A 239 -27.38 -3.66 4.09
C LYS A 239 -26.00 -3.14 4.45
N ILE A 240 -25.74 -1.87 4.15
CA ILE A 240 -24.50 -1.18 4.45
C ILE A 240 -24.75 -0.22 5.61
N ASN A 241 -24.01 -0.42 6.71
CA ASN A 241 -24.06 0.44 7.88
C ASN A 241 -22.75 1.24 7.96
N PRO A 242 -22.80 2.58 8.00
CA PRO A 242 -21.60 3.40 8.06
C PRO A 242 -20.89 3.24 9.42
N ILE A 243 -19.57 3.24 9.38
CA ILE A 243 -18.71 3.36 10.56
C ILE A 243 -17.94 4.66 10.41
N ILE A 244 -18.24 5.61 11.30
CA ILE A 244 -17.47 6.85 11.40
C ILE A 244 -16.23 6.56 12.25
N SER A 245 -15.07 6.69 11.64
CA SER A 245 -13.80 6.43 12.33
C SER A 245 -13.34 7.61 13.18
N ILE A 246 -12.29 7.42 13.98
CA ILE A 246 -11.82 8.42 14.95
C ILE A 246 -11.32 9.73 14.29
N ASP A 247 -11.00 9.68 13.00
CA ASP A 247 -10.68 10.84 12.16
C ASP A 247 -11.92 11.62 11.68
N ASN A 248 -13.12 11.18 12.11
CA ASN A 248 -14.42 11.73 11.76
C ASN A 248 -14.81 11.53 10.26
N GLU A 249 -14.21 10.55 9.59
CA GLU A 249 -14.51 10.25 8.18
C GLU A 249 -15.35 8.97 8.03
N HIS A 250 -16.18 8.95 6.96
CA HIS A 250 -16.95 7.77 6.56
C HIS A 250 -16.22 7.03 5.43
N SER A 251 -15.21 6.26 5.76
CA SER A 251 -14.52 5.38 4.81
C SER A 251 -14.79 3.90 5.07
N LEU A 252 -15.28 3.55 6.25
CA LEU A 252 -15.47 2.18 6.72
C LEU A 252 -16.96 1.85 6.89
N ASN A 253 -17.27 0.56 6.72
CA ASN A 253 -18.66 0.08 6.83
C ASN A 253 -18.71 -1.31 7.48
N GLU A 254 -19.83 -1.61 8.08
CA GLU A 254 -20.32 -2.97 8.27
C GLU A 254 -21.26 -3.31 7.12
N VAL A 255 -21.14 -4.53 6.58
CA VAL A 255 -22.00 -5.05 5.50
C VAL A 255 -22.72 -6.29 6.01
N GLU A 256 -24.03 -6.19 6.19
CA GLU A 256 -24.90 -7.28 6.62
C GLU A 256 -25.46 -8.04 5.40
N PHE A 257 -25.56 -9.35 5.52
CA PHE A 257 -26.13 -10.26 4.52
C PHE A 257 -27.27 -11.02 5.17
N SER A 258 -28.50 -10.86 4.62
CA SER A 258 -29.72 -11.54 5.07
C SER A 258 -30.35 -12.24 3.87
N ASP A 259 -30.20 -13.55 3.79
CA ASP A 259 -30.69 -14.42 2.72
C ASP A 259 -30.27 -13.95 1.31
N VAL A 260 -29.02 -13.47 1.19
CA VAL A 260 -28.47 -12.95 -0.07
C VAL A 260 -28.17 -14.10 -1.02
N ARG A 261 -28.89 -14.14 -2.16
CA ARG A 261 -28.77 -15.20 -3.17
C ARG A 261 -27.70 -14.85 -4.19
N VAL A 262 -26.69 -15.69 -4.31
CA VAL A 262 -25.52 -15.48 -5.20
C VAL A 262 -25.34 -16.70 -6.10
N PRO A 263 -25.25 -16.55 -7.42
CA PRO A 263 -25.04 -17.66 -8.34
C PRO A 263 -23.75 -18.44 -8.04
N VAL A 264 -23.78 -19.76 -8.19
CA VAL A 264 -22.61 -20.62 -7.95
C VAL A 264 -21.42 -20.27 -8.84
N GLU A 265 -21.68 -19.73 -10.02
CA GLU A 265 -20.66 -19.27 -10.99
C GLU A 265 -19.84 -18.07 -10.48
N ASN A 266 -20.25 -17.40 -9.41
CA ASN A 266 -19.51 -16.31 -8.79
C ASN A 266 -18.44 -16.80 -7.80
N VAL A 267 -18.28 -18.11 -7.59
CA VAL A 267 -17.18 -18.67 -6.81
C VAL A 267 -15.88 -18.54 -7.60
N VAL A 268 -14.85 -17.94 -6.99
CA VAL A 268 -13.50 -17.87 -7.58
C VAL A 268 -12.65 -18.99 -7.01
N GLY A 269 -12.10 -19.81 -7.89
CA GLY A 269 -11.38 -21.03 -7.51
C GLY A 269 -12.33 -22.16 -7.13
N GLU A 270 -11.93 -23.01 -6.19
CA GLU A 270 -12.70 -24.17 -5.76
C GLU A 270 -13.49 -23.92 -4.47
N VAL A 271 -14.71 -24.46 -4.39
CA VAL A 271 -15.52 -24.47 -3.18
C VAL A 271 -14.73 -25.10 -2.01
N ASN A 272 -14.83 -24.54 -0.83
CA ASN A 272 -14.10 -24.95 0.39
C ASN A 272 -12.56 -24.73 0.35
N LYS A 273 -12.02 -24.13 -0.73
CA LYS A 273 -10.58 -23.81 -0.85
C LYS A 273 -10.29 -22.31 -1.00
N GLY A 274 -11.24 -21.47 -0.68
CA GLY A 274 -11.10 -20.01 -0.73
C GLY A 274 -9.98 -19.47 0.17
N TRP A 275 -9.53 -20.21 1.16
CA TRP A 275 -8.36 -19.84 1.98
C TRP A 275 -7.07 -19.75 1.16
N THR A 276 -6.93 -20.56 0.10
CA THR A 276 -5.79 -20.49 -0.83
C THR A 276 -5.82 -19.18 -1.62
N VAL A 277 -7.01 -18.79 -2.11
CA VAL A 277 -7.22 -17.50 -2.79
C VAL A 277 -6.93 -16.34 -1.84
N ALA A 278 -7.44 -16.39 -0.60
CA ALA A 278 -7.20 -15.38 0.41
C ALA A 278 -5.71 -15.20 0.74
N LYS A 279 -4.95 -16.28 0.87
CA LYS A 279 -3.49 -16.20 1.09
C LYS A 279 -2.75 -15.57 -0.07
N ALA A 280 -3.13 -15.89 -1.30
CA ALA A 280 -2.54 -15.27 -2.49
C ALA A 280 -2.81 -13.76 -2.52
N LEU A 281 -4.05 -13.33 -2.24
CA LEU A 281 -4.41 -11.92 -2.14
C LEU A 281 -3.58 -11.19 -1.07
N LEU A 282 -3.49 -11.73 0.14
CA LEU A 282 -2.72 -11.13 1.23
C LEU A 282 -1.21 -11.06 0.95
N ALA A 283 -0.67 -11.95 0.11
CA ALA A 283 0.71 -11.87 -0.34
C ALA A 283 0.95 -10.69 -1.30
N HIS A 284 0.00 -10.43 -2.21
CA HIS A 284 0.04 -9.27 -3.11
C HIS A 284 -0.09 -7.93 -2.34
N GLU A 285 -0.93 -7.87 -1.31
CA GLU A 285 -1.16 -6.66 -0.53
C GLU A 285 0.10 -6.18 0.22
N ARG A 286 0.91 -7.10 0.73
CA ARG A 286 2.07 -6.77 1.60
C ARG A 286 3.18 -5.99 0.90
N THR A 287 3.32 -6.10 -0.41
CA THR A 287 4.40 -5.44 -1.15
C THR A 287 4.26 -3.91 -1.22
N GLY A 288 3.04 -3.37 -1.00
CA GLY A 288 2.78 -1.92 -1.03
C GLY A 288 2.65 -1.26 0.36
N ILE A 289 2.59 -2.04 1.45
CA ILE A 289 2.28 -1.49 2.78
C ILE A 289 3.43 -0.69 3.41
N ALA A 290 4.68 -0.95 3.01
CA ALA A 290 5.84 -0.25 3.54
C ALA A 290 5.80 1.26 3.26
N ASP A 291 5.27 1.65 2.10
CA ASP A 291 4.99 3.03 1.66
C ASP A 291 6.18 3.98 1.87
N VAL A 292 7.37 3.49 1.50
CA VAL A 292 8.66 4.19 1.65
C VAL A 292 8.63 5.56 0.96
N ALA A 293 8.15 5.61 -0.28
CA ALA A 293 8.11 6.84 -1.06
C ALA A 293 7.23 7.92 -0.41
N GLN A 294 6.07 7.54 0.14
CA GLN A 294 5.20 8.46 0.88
C GLN A 294 5.84 8.93 2.19
N SER A 295 6.54 8.04 2.89
CA SER A 295 7.26 8.39 4.11
C SER A 295 8.37 9.40 3.83
N LYS A 296 9.12 9.26 2.74
CA LYS A 296 10.11 10.26 2.26
C LYS A 296 9.46 11.63 2.06
N ARG A 297 8.36 11.67 1.32
CA ARG A 297 7.61 12.90 1.08
C ARG A 297 7.14 13.53 2.39
N ASN A 298 6.58 12.75 3.30
CA ASN A 298 6.06 13.25 4.57
C ASN A 298 7.18 13.87 5.43
N ILE A 299 8.36 13.24 5.52
CA ILE A 299 9.50 13.80 6.26
C ILE A 299 9.98 15.11 5.60
N ARG A 300 10.03 15.18 4.27
CA ARG A 300 10.35 16.42 3.55
C ARG A 300 9.37 17.54 3.88
N LEU A 301 8.07 17.28 3.83
CA LEU A 301 7.02 18.25 4.16
C LEU A 301 7.10 18.71 5.64
N ILE A 302 7.44 17.82 6.57
CA ILE A 302 7.68 18.18 7.98
C ILE A 302 8.88 19.14 8.09
N LYS A 303 9.98 18.87 7.38
CA LYS A 303 11.15 19.77 7.39
C LYS A 303 10.83 21.14 6.78
N GLU A 304 10.07 21.17 5.70
CA GLU A 304 9.60 22.42 5.06
C GLU A 304 8.72 23.21 6.04
N ALA A 305 7.73 22.59 6.67
CA ALA A 305 6.89 23.21 7.67
C ALA A 305 7.71 23.72 8.88
N ALA A 306 8.58 22.88 9.44
CA ALA A 306 9.42 23.26 10.59
C ALA A 306 10.45 24.37 10.25
N SER A 307 10.77 24.58 8.97
CA SER A 307 11.60 25.70 8.53
C SER A 307 10.87 27.05 8.57
N ALA A 308 9.53 27.02 8.46
CA ALA A 308 8.66 28.21 8.53
C ALA A 308 8.13 28.47 9.95
N GLU A 309 7.95 27.42 10.74
CA GLU A 309 7.42 27.54 12.12
C GLU A 309 8.46 28.06 13.09
N MET A 310 8.00 28.92 14.04
CA MET A 310 8.85 29.58 15.04
C MET A 310 8.56 29.04 16.43
N ASN A 311 9.61 28.67 17.17
CA ASN A 311 9.56 28.28 18.55
C ASN A 311 10.52 29.17 19.39
N GLY A 312 9.99 30.03 20.24
CA GLY A 312 10.80 30.89 21.10
C GLY A 312 11.77 31.85 20.35
N GLY A 313 11.38 32.30 19.14
CA GLY A 313 12.19 33.21 18.31
C GLY A 313 13.23 32.53 17.42
N LYS A 314 13.25 31.19 17.40
CA LYS A 314 14.07 30.37 16.47
C LYS A 314 13.15 29.51 15.61
N ARG A 315 13.59 29.13 14.42
CA ARG A 315 12.84 28.17 13.62
C ARG A 315 12.78 26.82 14.36
N LEU A 316 11.66 26.13 14.26
CA LEU A 316 11.51 24.80 14.86
C LEU A 316 12.58 23.83 14.33
N LEU A 317 12.92 23.94 13.03
CA LEU A 317 13.97 23.13 12.41
C LEU A 317 15.37 23.36 13.01
N ASP A 318 15.62 24.51 13.68
CA ASP A 318 16.91 24.82 14.34
C ASP A 318 16.96 24.32 15.80
N ASP A 319 15.86 23.74 16.32
CA ASP A 319 15.83 23.10 17.64
C ASP A 319 16.55 21.75 17.58
N ALA A 320 17.54 21.55 18.45
CA ALA A 320 18.36 20.34 18.44
C ALA A 320 17.56 19.06 18.78
N GLY A 321 16.54 19.16 19.64
CA GLY A 321 15.66 18.04 19.96
C GLY A 321 14.78 17.65 18.80
N PHE A 322 14.27 18.64 18.07
CA PHE A 322 13.49 18.39 16.87
C PHE A 322 14.34 17.80 15.73
N GLN A 323 15.54 18.34 15.52
CA GLN A 323 16.50 17.80 14.53
C GLN A 323 16.85 16.33 14.82
N ALA A 324 17.05 15.96 16.08
CA ALA A 324 17.32 14.58 16.46
C ALA A 324 16.17 13.65 16.06
N LYS A 325 14.91 14.04 16.30
CA LYS A 325 13.71 13.27 15.89
C LYS A 325 13.64 13.10 14.36
N VAL A 326 13.92 14.17 13.61
CA VAL A 326 13.98 14.10 12.14
C VAL A 326 15.06 13.11 11.69
N ALA A 327 16.26 13.21 12.28
CA ALA A 327 17.39 12.34 11.94
C ALA A 327 17.07 10.85 12.24
N ASP A 328 16.43 10.56 13.37
CA ASP A 328 16.00 9.20 13.71
C ASP A 328 15.04 8.62 12.66
N LEU A 329 14.05 9.42 12.21
CA LEU A 329 13.13 9.01 11.15
C LEU A 329 13.84 8.79 9.81
N GLU A 330 14.79 9.66 9.44
CA GLU A 330 15.56 9.53 8.20
C GLU A 330 16.46 8.27 8.20
N ILE A 331 17.05 7.93 9.35
CA ILE A 331 17.86 6.72 9.51
C ILE A 331 16.98 5.45 9.37
N GLU A 332 15.86 5.40 10.08
CA GLU A 332 14.91 4.28 9.99
C GLU A 332 14.36 4.13 8.57
N LEU A 333 14.03 5.24 7.92
CA LEU A 333 13.54 5.26 6.54
C LEU A 333 14.58 4.74 5.55
N MET A 334 15.83 5.14 5.70
CA MET A 334 16.94 4.65 4.87
C MET A 334 17.10 3.13 5.00
N ALA A 335 17.08 2.60 6.22
CA ALA A 335 17.14 1.17 6.47
C ALA A 335 15.97 0.41 5.85
N LEU A 336 14.75 0.97 5.95
CA LEU A 336 13.53 0.40 5.36
C LEU A 336 13.61 0.41 3.82
N GLU A 337 14.07 1.49 3.21
CA GLU A 337 14.24 1.61 1.75
C GLU A 337 15.21 0.57 1.19
N PHE A 338 16.37 0.40 1.81
CA PHE A 338 17.31 -0.64 1.38
C PHE A 338 16.72 -2.05 1.53
N THR A 339 15.89 -2.28 2.53
CA THR A 339 15.20 -3.54 2.72
C THR A 339 14.16 -3.77 1.62
N GLU A 340 13.41 -2.74 1.24
CA GLU A 340 12.46 -2.78 0.13
C GLU A 340 13.17 -3.04 -1.21
N LEU A 341 14.23 -2.29 -1.52
CA LEU A 341 15.01 -2.45 -2.75
C LEU A 341 15.62 -3.86 -2.86
N ARG A 342 16.12 -4.45 -1.76
CA ARG A 342 16.58 -5.84 -1.73
C ARG A 342 15.47 -6.84 -2.04
N THR A 343 14.28 -6.62 -1.50
CA THR A 343 13.09 -7.45 -1.78
C THR A 343 12.69 -7.35 -3.24
N LEU A 344 12.66 -6.14 -3.81
CA LEU A 344 12.37 -5.90 -5.22
C LEU A 344 13.42 -6.56 -6.14
N ALA A 345 14.71 -6.46 -5.79
CA ALA A 345 15.78 -7.12 -6.55
C ALA A 345 15.64 -8.65 -6.53
N ALA A 346 15.29 -9.24 -5.38
CA ALA A 346 15.03 -10.68 -5.28
C ALA A 346 13.84 -11.11 -6.13
N MET A 347 12.77 -10.34 -6.16
CA MET A 347 11.61 -10.58 -7.02
C MET A 347 11.96 -10.46 -8.51
N ALA A 348 12.81 -9.49 -8.89
CA ALA A 348 13.30 -9.32 -10.26
C ALA A 348 14.11 -10.55 -10.74
N ALA A 349 14.82 -11.21 -9.83
CA ALA A 349 15.56 -12.45 -10.12
C ALA A 349 14.66 -13.70 -10.16
N GLY A 350 13.31 -13.54 -10.14
CA GLY A 350 12.35 -14.64 -10.20
C GLY A 350 12.01 -15.25 -8.84
N GLY A 351 12.41 -14.60 -7.72
CA GLY A 351 12.01 -14.99 -6.38
C GLY A 351 10.59 -14.54 -6.03
N PHE A 352 10.04 -15.12 -4.98
CA PHE A 352 8.78 -14.65 -4.37
C PHE A 352 9.09 -13.87 -3.10
N PRO A 353 8.22 -12.89 -2.71
CA PRO A 353 8.35 -12.25 -1.41
C PRO A 353 8.31 -13.30 -0.30
N GLY A 354 9.41 -13.42 0.42
CA GLY A 354 9.50 -14.35 1.54
C GLY A 354 8.84 -13.80 2.81
N PRO A 355 8.92 -14.55 3.93
CA PRO A 355 8.38 -14.10 5.21
C PRO A 355 9.05 -12.83 5.75
N GLU A 356 10.24 -12.48 5.25
CA GLU A 356 10.93 -11.20 5.51
C GLU A 356 10.12 -9.98 5.03
N SER A 357 9.19 -10.14 4.08
CA SER A 357 8.24 -9.10 3.69
C SER A 357 7.38 -8.61 4.87
N SER A 358 7.21 -9.46 5.89
CA SER A 358 6.57 -9.06 7.14
C SER A 358 7.35 -7.98 7.89
N LEU A 359 8.67 -7.89 7.73
CA LEU A 359 9.49 -6.83 8.30
C LEU A 359 9.17 -5.48 7.67
N LEU A 360 8.97 -5.44 6.34
CA LEU A 360 8.55 -4.23 5.62
C LEU A 360 7.24 -3.68 6.18
N LYS A 361 6.26 -4.56 6.42
CA LYS A 361 4.97 -4.17 7.02
C LYS A 361 5.15 -3.63 8.43
N ILE A 362 5.87 -4.31 9.30
CA ILE A 362 6.07 -3.89 10.69
C ILE A 362 6.76 -2.52 10.71
N LYS A 363 7.94 -2.42 10.09
CA LYS A 363 8.75 -1.21 10.13
C LYS A 363 8.13 -0.06 9.36
N GLY A 364 7.51 -0.33 8.20
CA GLY A 364 6.78 0.69 7.44
C GLY A 364 5.66 1.32 8.25
N THR A 365 4.81 0.52 8.90
CA THR A 365 3.70 1.06 9.70
C THR A 365 4.15 1.75 10.99
N GLU A 366 5.22 1.28 11.64
CA GLU A 366 5.82 1.97 12.79
C GLU A 366 6.39 3.33 12.37
N LEU A 367 7.11 3.40 11.24
CA LEU A 367 7.66 4.64 10.68
C LEU A 367 6.56 5.62 10.26
N GLN A 368 5.50 5.13 9.62
CA GLN A 368 4.33 5.96 9.27
C GLN A 368 3.72 6.61 10.52
N GLN A 369 3.53 5.85 11.60
CA GLN A 369 3.00 6.38 12.86
C GLN A 369 3.94 7.42 13.49
N ALA A 370 5.23 7.13 13.57
CA ALA A 370 6.21 8.07 14.12
C ALA A 370 6.32 9.36 13.28
N THR A 371 6.24 9.25 11.95
CA THR A 371 6.20 10.40 11.04
C THR A 371 4.95 11.25 11.27
N GLN A 372 3.79 10.63 11.46
CA GLN A 372 2.54 11.33 11.77
C GLN A 372 2.60 12.01 13.15
N GLU A 373 3.23 11.41 14.14
CA GLU A 373 3.47 12.02 15.46
C GLU A 373 4.34 13.27 15.34
N LEU A 374 5.44 13.20 14.59
CA LEU A 374 6.31 14.36 14.37
C LEU A 374 5.60 15.46 13.57
N ARG A 375 4.72 15.09 12.62
CA ARG A 375 3.87 16.05 11.89
C ARG A 375 2.89 16.76 12.85
N MET A 376 2.29 16.03 13.79
CA MET A 376 1.44 16.62 14.84
C MET A 376 2.22 17.58 15.72
N GLU A 377 3.42 17.21 16.16
CA GLU A 377 4.28 18.09 16.95
C GLU A 377 4.63 19.39 16.18
N THR A 378 4.92 19.26 14.87
CA THR A 378 5.19 20.42 14.00
C THR A 378 3.97 21.33 13.88
N ALA A 379 2.77 20.76 13.78
CA ALA A 379 1.51 21.51 13.70
C ALA A 379 1.13 22.21 15.03
N ALA A 380 1.68 21.75 16.15
CA ALA A 380 1.49 22.34 17.49
C ALA A 380 0.01 22.67 17.81
N TYR A 381 -0.34 23.93 18.02
CA TYR A 381 -1.71 24.35 18.36
C TYR A 381 -2.72 24.18 17.22
N TYR A 382 -2.27 24.17 15.96
CA TYR A 382 -3.17 24.00 14.80
C TYR A 382 -3.68 22.56 14.65
N GLN A 383 -3.04 21.61 15.30
CA GLN A 383 -3.43 20.19 15.24
C GLN A 383 -4.80 19.88 15.86
N GLY A 384 -5.23 20.67 16.84
CA GLY A 384 -6.48 20.43 17.59
C GLY A 384 -7.75 20.86 16.88
N VAL A 385 -7.65 21.40 15.67
CA VAL A 385 -8.80 21.95 14.96
C VAL A 385 -9.19 21.02 13.82
N LEU A 386 -10.40 20.44 13.92
CA LEU A 386 -11.05 19.77 12.78
C LEU A 386 -11.83 20.85 12.01
N PRO A 387 -11.49 21.17 10.77
CA PRO A 387 -12.14 22.21 9.98
C PRO A 387 -13.49 21.76 9.42
N ASN A 388 -14.44 21.35 10.29
CA ASN A 388 -15.79 21.05 9.85
C ASN A 388 -16.53 22.36 9.52
N GLY A 389 -16.56 22.72 8.24
CA GLY A 389 -17.31 23.84 7.73
C GLY A 389 -16.69 25.22 7.99
N MET A 390 -15.46 25.32 8.47
CA MET A 390 -14.71 26.56 8.59
C MET A 390 -13.74 26.73 7.42
N ASP A 391 -13.51 27.99 7.02
CA ASP A 391 -12.50 28.33 6.03
C ASP A 391 -11.11 27.91 6.56
N PRO A 392 -10.40 27.03 5.85
CA PRO A 392 -9.07 26.59 6.25
C PRO A 392 -8.07 27.73 6.47
N GLU A 393 -8.17 28.82 5.73
CA GLU A 393 -7.29 29.99 5.86
C GLU A 393 -7.43 30.70 7.22
N VAL A 394 -8.57 30.53 7.89
CA VAL A 394 -8.83 31.14 9.21
C VAL A 394 -8.17 30.36 10.37
N LEU A 395 -7.83 29.09 10.15
CA LEU A 395 -7.40 28.17 11.22
C LEU A 395 -5.91 27.79 11.16
N GLY A 396 -5.10 28.55 10.46
CA GLY A 396 -3.67 28.30 10.32
C GLY A 396 -3.29 27.71 8.97
N HIS A 397 -2.11 27.09 8.89
CA HIS A 397 -1.58 26.60 7.63
C HIS A 397 -2.33 25.37 7.11
N SER A 398 -2.65 25.33 5.82
CA SER A 398 -3.38 24.22 5.16
C SER A 398 -2.73 22.84 5.36
N TRP A 399 -1.41 22.77 5.49
CA TRP A 399 -0.68 21.54 5.73
C TRP A 399 -0.95 20.93 7.13
N ALA A 400 -1.38 21.74 8.11
CA ALA A 400 -1.69 21.29 9.45
C ALA A 400 -3.08 20.63 9.56
N HIS A 401 -4.00 20.99 8.68
CA HIS A 401 -5.39 20.51 8.73
C HIS A 401 -5.51 18.99 8.58
N ASP A 402 -4.68 18.40 7.74
CA ASP A 402 -4.67 16.95 7.54
C ASP A 402 -3.85 16.19 8.60
N ALA A 403 -3.05 16.91 9.42
CA ALA A 403 -2.15 16.26 10.36
C ALA A 403 -2.91 15.43 11.39
N PHE A 404 -3.95 16.01 12.00
CA PHE A 404 -4.78 15.33 13.00
C PHE A 404 -5.51 14.12 12.41
N ARG A 405 -6.17 14.27 11.25
CA ARG A 405 -6.89 13.17 10.58
C ARG A 405 -5.95 12.02 10.25
N ASN A 406 -4.82 12.31 9.61
CA ASN A 406 -3.83 11.30 9.26
C ASN A 406 -3.25 10.61 10.51
N TYR A 407 -2.98 11.35 11.58
CA TYR A 407 -2.53 10.79 12.85
C TYR A 407 -3.57 9.83 13.43
N MET A 408 -4.84 10.23 13.50
CA MET A 408 -5.92 9.42 14.07
C MET A 408 -6.16 8.15 13.23
N TYR A 409 -6.36 8.27 11.93
CA TYR A 409 -6.56 7.13 11.03
C TYR A 409 -5.34 6.20 11.03
N GLY A 410 -4.15 6.77 11.02
CA GLY A 410 -2.89 6.03 10.97
C GLY A 410 -2.63 5.13 12.20
N ARG A 411 -3.36 5.30 13.31
CA ARG A 411 -3.28 4.35 14.45
C ARG A 411 -3.71 2.94 14.07
N ALA A 412 -4.52 2.79 13.03
CA ALA A 412 -4.95 1.50 12.51
C ALA A 412 -3.90 0.82 11.61
N SER A 413 -2.85 1.50 11.17
CA SER A 413 -1.86 0.96 10.21
C SER A 413 -1.13 -0.27 10.75
N THR A 414 -0.88 -0.36 12.06
CA THR A 414 -0.29 -1.53 12.71
C THR A 414 -1.27 -2.68 12.92
N ILE A 415 -2.56 -2.50 12.60
CA ILE A 415 -3.64 -3.47 12.83
C ILE A 415 -4.12 -4.08 11.52
N TYR A 416 -4.50 -3.26 10.52
CA TYR A 416 -5.00 -3.75 9.24
C TYR A 416 -3.89 -4.39 8.39
N GLY A 417 -4.24 -5.15 7.35
CA GLY A 417 -3.27 -5.87 6.51
C GLY A 417 -2.49 -6.97 7.26
N GLY A 418 -3.07 -7.48 8.34
CA GLY A 418 -2.45 -8.38 9.33
C GLY A 418 -1.67 -7.59 10.39
N SER A 419 -2.08 -7.73 11.68
CA SER A 419 -1.48 -6.95 12.76
C SER A 419 0.03 -7.18 12.89
N ASN A 420 0.75 -6.21 13.46
CA ASN A 420 2.19 -6.35 13.66
C ASN A 420 2.54 -7.59 14.51
N GLU A 421 1.65 -8.01 15.42
CA GLU A 421 1.80 -9.27 16.19
C GLU A 421 1.73 -10.50 15.28
N VAL A 422 0.77 -10.53 14.35
CA VAL A 422 0.68 -11.61 13.34
C VAL A 422 1.94 -11.63 12.47
N GLN A 423 2.43 -10.47 12.04
CA GLN A 423 3.66 -10.37 11.23
C GLN A 423 4.90 -10.84 12.02
N LYS A 424 5.00 -10.49 13.31
CA LYS A 424 6.07 -10.99 14.21
C LYS A 424 6.00 -12.51 14.37
N ASN A 425 4.80 -13.08 14.48
CA ASN A 425 4.62 -14.55 14.54
C ASN A 425 5.06 -15.23 13.23
N ILE A 426 4.80 -14.60 12.07
CA ILE A 426 5.27 -15.11 10.77
C ILE A 426 6.80 -15.13 10.73
N ILE A 427 7.46 -14.05 11.15
CA ILE A 427 8.93 -13.99 11.22
C ILE A 427 9.46 -15.03 12.21
N ALA A 428 8.91 -15.11 13.42
CA ALA A 428 9.32 -16.08 14.43
C ALA A 428 9.29 -17.51 13.90
N LYS A 429 8.19 -17.87 13.23
CA LYS A 429 8.00 -19.23 12.72
C LYS A 429 8.86 -19.53 11.48
N TYR A 430 8.83 -18.67 10.47
CA TYR A 430 9.37 -19.00 9.14
C TYR A 430 10.77 -18.44 8.89
N VAL A 431 11.22 -17.44 9.64
CA VAL A 431 12.59 -16.89 9.53
C VAL A 431 13.47 -17.41 10.66
N LEU A 432 12.95 -17.43 11.91
CA LEU A 432 13.73 -17.81 13.07
C LEU A 432 13.55 -19.29 13.47
N GLY A 433 12.61 -20.02 12.87
CA GLY A 433 12.32 -21.43 13.17
C GLY A 433 11.78 -21.67 14.59
N LEU A 434 11.16 -20.64 15.20
CA LEU A 434 10.53 -20.74 16.51
C LEU A 434 9.09 -21.26 16.37
N GLU A 435 8.65 -22.14 17.28
CA GLU A 435 7.28 -22.68 17.30
C GLU A 435 6.29 -21.74 18.00
#